data_b7db88538eb6f9e8b3df0a5198147d95
#
_entry.id   b7db88538eb6f9e8b3df0a5198147d95
#
_cell.length_a   1.000
_cell.length_b   1.000
_cell.length_c   1.000
_cell.angle_alpha   90.00
_cell.angle_beta   90.00
_cell.angle_gamma   90.00
#
_symmetry.space_group_name_H-M   'P 1'
#
loop_
_entity.id
_entity.type
_entity.pdbx_description
1 polymer ?
#
loop_
_entity_poly.entity_id
_entity_poly.type
_entity_poly.pdbx_seq_one_letter_code
_entity_poly.pdbx_strand_id
1 'polypeptide(L)'
;MKYLLMCAGLLFTVFQSWGQERLADRIAPPSGYVRETCPANSFTTYLRNLSLLPEGSKVLLYNGKEKANQAAAFAVVDMEIGNRDLQQCADAVIRLRAEYLWKHKRYADIKFNFTSGFTAEYKKWAEGNRIKVNDNQVQWYASGKG
;
A
#
# COMPACT_ATOMS: atom_id res chain seq x y z
N MET A 1 -30.81 37.33 -50.60
CA MET A 1 -30.85 36.22 -49.58
C MET A 1 -29.42 35.78 -49.34
N LYS A 2 -28.83 36.13 -48.18
CA LYS A 2 -27.46 35.74 -47.77
C LYS A 2 -27.59 34.62 -46.76
N TYR A 3 -27.13 33.42 -47.10
CA TYR A 3 -27.06 32.31 -46.16
C TYR A 3 -25.76 32.40 -45.33
N LEU A 4 -25.90 32.58 -44.04
CA LEU A 4 -24.79 32.60 -43.06
C LEU A 4 -24.59 31.14 -42.59
N LEU A 5 -23.50 30.50 -43.03
CA LEU A 5 -23.07 29.19 -42.53
C LEU A 5 -22.38 29.39 -41.19
N MET A 6 -23.07 28.98 -40.10
CA MET A 6 -22.46 28.83 -38.78
C MET A 6 -21.73 27.48 -38.70
N CYS A 7 -20.40 27.53 -38.78
CA CYS A 7 -19.55 26.36 -38.41
C CYS A 7 -19.50 26.24 -36.90
N ALA A 8 -20.26 25.29 -36.33
CA ALA A 8 -20.13 24.89 -34.95
C ALA A 8 -18.89 24.01 -34.77
N GLY A 9 -17.79 24.61 -34.29
CA GLY A 9 -16.59 23.87 -33.91
C GLY A 9 -16.84 23.05 -32.65
N LEU A 10 -16.92 21.73 -32.79
CA LEU A 10 -16.89 20.80 -31.65
C LEU A 10 -15.47 20.81 -31.05
N LEU A 11 -15.33 21.46 -29.90
CA LEU A 11 -14.14 21.32 -29.03
C LEU A 11 -14.18 19.94 -28.38
N PHE A 12 -13.45 18.98 -28.95
CA PHE A 12 -13.14 17.71 -28.30
C PHE A 12 -12.15 17.97 -27.16
N THR A 13 -12.64 18.11 -25.93
CA THR A 13 -11.80 18.05 -24.74
C THR A 13 -11.36 16.62 -24.54
N VAL A 14 -10.11 16.32 -24.91
CA VAL A 14 -9.46 15.05 -24.58
C VAL A 14 -9.23 15.05 -23.07
N PHE A 15 -10.11 14.38 -22.31
CA PHE A 15 -9.82 14.04 -20.94
C PHE A 15 -8.66 13.02 -20.96
N GLN A 16 -7.43 13.49 -20.75
CA GLN A 16 -6.33 12.61 -20.41
C GLN A 16 -6.62 12.03 -19.04
N SER A 17 -7.12 10.81 -19.02
CA SER A 17 -7.16 9.97 -17.83
C SER A 17 -5.71 9.71 -17.41
N TRP A 18 -5.23 10.45 -16.43
CA TRP A 18 -3.96 10.18 -15.78
C TRP A 18 -4.15 8.87 -14.99
N GLY A 19 -3.92 7.75 -15.67
CA GLY A 19 -3.88 6.45 -15.01
C GLY A 19 -2.83 6.52 -13.91
N GLN A 20 -3.21 6.14 -12.68
CA GLN A 20 -2.29 6.12 -11.56
C GLN A 20 -1.13 5.18 -11.89
N GLU A 21 0.10 5.70 -11.89
CA GLU A 21 1.29 4.95 -12.26
C GLU A 21 1.59 3.87 -11.21
N ARG A 22 1.98 2.68 -11.65
CA ARG A 22 2.27 1.55 -10.78
C ARG A 22 3.77 1.40 -10.56
N LEU A 23 4.13 0.75 -9.46
CA LEU A 23 5.52 0.49 -9.11
C LEU A 23 6.29 -0.20 -10.25
N ALA A 24 5.68 -1.18 -10.92
CA ALA A 24 6.33 -1.88 -12.03
C ALA A 24 6.55 -1.02 -13.27
N ASP A 25 5.75 0.00 -13.46
CA ASP A 25 5.84 0.89 -14.61
C ASP A 25 6.99 1.91 -14.44
N ARG A 26 7.18 2.43 -13.20
CA ARG A 26 8.23 3.41 -12.89
C ARG A 26 9.60 2.77 -12.62
N ILE A 27 9.65 1.59 -12.02
CA ILE A 27 10.91 0.94 -11.65
C ILE A 27 11.21 -0.16 -12.66
N ALA A 28 12.06 0.13 -13.64
CA ALA A 28 12.55 -0.86 -14.60
C ALA A 28 13.53 -1.85 -13.92
N PRO A 29 13.65 -3.09 -14.43
CA PRO A 29 14.73 -3.98 -14.01
C PRO A 29 16.09 -3.40 -14.41
N PRO A 30 17.17 -3.76 -13.71
CA PRO A 30 18.52 -3.38 -14.11
C PRO A 30 18.85 -3.84 -15.55
N SER A 31 19.80 -3.16 -16.21
CA SER A 31 20.26 -3.56 -17.53
C SER A 31 20.74 -5.02 -17.57
N GLY A 32 20.30 -5.77 -18.56
CA GLY A 32 20.59 -7.18 -18.70
C GLY A 32 19.67 -8.12 -17.88
N TYR A 33 18.73 -7.59 -17.13
CA TYR A 33 17.76 -8.38 -16.37
C TYR A 33 16.35 -8.19 -16.93
N VAL A 34 15.55 -9.24 -16.79
CA VAL A 34 14.10 -9.20 -17.11
C VAL A 34 13.30 -9.59 -15.90
N ARG A 35 12.08 -9.05 -15.80
CA ARG A 35 11.17 -9.45 -14.73
C ARG A 35 10.68 -10.87 -14.98
N GLU A 36 10.80 -11.71 -13.97
CA GLU A 36 10.18 -13.03 -13.97
C GLU A 36 8.65 -12.94 -14.12
N THR A 37 8.08 -13.87 -14.87
CA THR A 37 6.61 -14.01 -14.98
C THR A 37 6.08 -14.58 -13.67
N CYS A 38 5.05 -13.93 -13.11
CA CYS A 38 4.44 -14.33 -11.86
C CYS A 38 2.94 -14.57 -12.03
N PRO A 39 2.34 -15.51 -11.27
CA PRO A 39 0.90 -15.72 -11.28
C PRO A 39 0.14 -14.42 -10.95
N ALA A 40 -0.98 -14.19 -11.63
CA ALA A 40 -1.78 -12.96 -11.48
C ALA A 40 -2.18 -12.67 -10.02
N ASN A 41 -2.45 -13.71 -9.24
CA ASN A 41 -2.86 -13.61 -7.84
C ASN A 41 -1.69 -13.73 -6.85
N SER A 42 -0.44 -13.61 -7.30
CA SER A 42 0.72 -13.71 -6.41
C SER A 42 0.94 -12.40 -5.63
N PHE A 43 1.64 -12.52 -4.50
CA PHE A 43 2.06 -11.35 -3.72
C PHE A 43 3.02 -10.45 -4.54
N THR A 44 3.86 -11.05 -5.37
CA THR A 44 4.74 -10.31 -6.29
C THR A 44 3.94 -9.44 -7.25
N THR A 45 2.89 -10.00 -7.86
CA THR A 45 2.00 -9.23 -8.75
C THR A 45 1.27 -8.12 -7.99
N TYR A 46 0.81 -8.37 -6.76
CA TYR A 46 0.23 -7.35 -5.89
C TYR A 46 1.21 -6.19 -5.67
N LEU A 47 2.46 -6.48 -5.29
CA LEU A 47 3.49 -5.44 -5.07
C LEU A 47 3.81 -4.65 -6.33
N ARG A 48 3.93 -5.32 -7.48
CA ARG A 48 4.18 -4.68 -8.78
C ARG A 48 3.07 -3.71 -9.21
N ASN A 49 1.85 -3.96 -8.75
CA ASN A 49 0.67 -3.14 -9.04
C ASN A 49 0.37 -2.07 -7.98
N LEU A 50 1.24 -1.88 -6.99
CA LEU A 50 1.08 -0.78 -6.04
C LEU A 50 1.09 0.56 -6.79
N SER A 51 0.10 1.38 -6.49
CA SER A 51 0.00 2.74 -7.02
C SER A 51 1.07 3.63 -6.43
N LEU A 52 1.62 4.51 -7.24
CA LEU A 52 2.61 5.49 -6.82
C LEU A 52 2.02 6.89 -6.84
N LEU A 53 2.48 7.73 -5.94
CA LEU A 53 2.27 9.17 -6.03
C LEU A 53 3.02 9.73 -7.25
N PRO A 54 2.61 10.88 -7.79
CA PRO A 54 3.30 11.55 -8.90
C PRO A 54 4.81 11.63 -8.67
N GLU A 55 5.58 11.63 -9.75
CA GLU A 55 7.04 11.79 -9.66
C GLU A 55 7.40 13.10 -8.95
N GLY A 56 8.44 13.06 -8.12
CA GLY A 56 8.85 14.19 -7.29
C GLY A 56 8.04 14.39 -6.00
N SER A 57 7.02 13.55 -5.75
CA SER A 57 6.27 13.61 -4.50
C SER A 57 7.19 13.43 -3.29
N LYS A 58 6.92 14.21 -2.24
CA LYS A 58 7.68 14.17 -1.01
C LYS A 58 7.26 13.00 -0.11
N VAL A 59 8.24 12.37 0.53
CA VAL A 59 7.96 11.43 1.62
C VAL A 59 7.54 12.21 2.85
N LEU A 60 6.33 11.95 3.32
CA LEU A 60 5.80 12.58 4.53
C LEU A 60 5.88 11.61 5.71
N LEU A 61 6.04 12.18 6.89
CA LEU A 61 5.90 11.49 8.18
C LEU A 61 4.41 11.46 8.56
N TYR A 62 4.05 10.62 9.53
CA TYR A 62 2.68 10.48 10.05
C TYR A 62 2.03 11.81 10.49
N ASN A 63 2.83 12.81 10.85
CA ASN A 63 2.37 14.14 11.28
C ASN A 63 2.35 15.19 10.14
N GLY A 64 2.46 14.74 8.88
CA GLY A 64 2.45 15.58 7.68
C GLY A 64 3.75 16.35 7.39
N LYS A 65 4.77 16.24 8.25
CA LYS A 65 6.07 16.88 7.98
C LYS A 65 6.86 16.09 6.95
N GLU A 66 7.66 16.78 6.15
CA GLU A 66 8.57 16.13 5.23
C GLU A 66 9.65 15.32 5.98
N LYS A 67 9.96 14.13 5.48
CA LYS A 67 11.10 13.35 5.96
C LYS A 67 12.40 14.08 5.62
N ALA A 68 13.35 14.16 6.55
CA ALA A 68 14.59 14.91 6.37
C ALA A 68 15.42 14.43 5.16
N ASN A 69 15.52 13.11 4.95
CA ASN A 69 16.27 12.55 3.83
C ASN A 69 15.31 12.15 2.69
N GLN A 70 15.01 13.07 1.80
CA GLN A 70 14.19 12.82 0.60
C GLN A 70 14.95 12.05 -0.49
N ALA A 71 16.26 12.24 -0.59
CA ALA A 71 17.08 11.60 -1.61
C ALA A 71 17.17 10.07 -1.48
N ALA A 72 16.86 9.53 -0.32
CA ALA A 72 16.80 8.08 -0.10
C ALA A 72 15.57 7.40 -0.72
N ALA A 73 14.59 8.16 -1.19
CA ALA A 73 13.36 7.63 -1.77
C ALA A 73 13.38 7.78 -3.29
N PHE A 74 13.27 6.66 -4.01
CA PHE A 74 13.13 6.66 -5.46
C PHE A 74 11.70 6.99 -5.90
N ALA A 75 10.72 6.51 -5.16
CA ALA A 75 9.30 6.75 -5.40
C ALA A 75 8.53 6.63 -4.08
N VAL A 76 7.32 7.18 -4.05
CA VAL A 76 6.42 7.11 -2.90
C VAL A 76 5.19 6.30 -3.28
N VAL A 77 4.92 5.24 -2.54
CA VAL A 77 3.69 4.44 -2.71
C VAL A 77 2.50 5.27 -2.23
N ASP A 78 1.45 5.31 -3.04
CA ASP A 78 0.19 5.95 -2.67
C ASP A 78 -0.56 5.08 -1.64
N MET A 79 -0.31 5.35 -0.38
CA MET A 79 -0.79 4.57 0.75
C MET A 79 -1.10 5.49 1.93
N GLU A 80 -2.29 5.37 2.49
CA GLU A 80 -2.67 6.02 3.73
C GLU A 80 -1.78 5.53 4.89
N ILE A 81 -1.07 6.42 5.57
CA ILE A 81 -0.18 6.05 6.70
C ILE A 81 -0.79 6.36 8.06
N GLY A 82 -1.98 6.99 8.08
CA GLY A 82 -2.64 7.40 9.33
C GLY A 82 -1.91 8.56 10.02
N ASN A 83 -2.32 8.84 11.26
CA ASN A 83 -1.85 9.98 12.04
C ASN A 83 -1.02 9.59 13.28
N ARG A 84 -0.53 8.36 13.33
CA ARG A 84 0.30 7.84 14.42
C ARG A 84 1.58 7.22 13.85
N ASP A 85 2.67 7.30 14.60
CA ASP A 85 3.96 6.70 14.23
C ASP A 85 3.94 5.18 14.41
N LEU A 86 3.24 4.49 13.52
CA LEU A 86 3.03 3.05 13.55
C LEU A 86 3.58 2.32 12.34
N GLN A 87 4.22 3.01 11.40
CA GLN A 87 4.68 2.40 10.17
C GLN A 87 6.13 2.75 9.87
N GLN A 88 7.03 1.87 10.28
CA GLN A 88 8.43 1.89 9.91
C GLN A 88 8.72 0.76 8.90
N CYS A 89 10.00 0.47 8.62
CA CYS A 89 10.37 -0.45 7.53
C CYS A 89 9.70 -1.84 7.64
N ALA A 90 9.80 -2.49 8.80
CA ALA A 90 9.20 -3.81 9.02
C ALA A 90 7.67 -3.76 9.00
N ASP A 91 7.09 -2.73 9.60
CA ASP A 91 5.64 -2.56 9.67
C ASP A 91 5.02 -2.37 8.29
N ALA A 92 5.69 -1.65 7.39
CA ALA A 92 5.26 -1.49 6.00
C ALA A 92 5.19 -2.85 5.26
N VAL A 93 6.20 -3.72 5.44
CA VAL A 93 6.21 -5.06 4.84
C VAL A 93 5.10 -5.93 5.41
N ILE A 94 4.92 -5.94 6.74
CA ILE A 94 3.85 -6.66 7.44
C ILE A 94 2.49 -6.19 6.94
N ARG A 95 2.28 -4.89 6.86
CA ARG A 95 1.03 -4.29 6.37
C ARG A 95 0.72 -4.70 4.94
N LEU A 96 1.65 -4.54 4.01
CA LEU A 96 1.45 -4.93 2.60
C LEU A 96 1.11 -6.42 2.47
N ARG A 97 1.75 -7.28 3.26
CA ARG A 97 1.45 -8.70 3.29
C ARG A 97 0.04 -8.97 3.84
N ALA A 98 -0.34 -8.30 4.92
CA ALA A 98 -1.67 -8.42 5.51
C ALA A 98 -2.77 -7.94 4.56
N GLU A 99 -2.59 -6.78 3.91
CA GLU A 99 -3.53 -6.24 2.93
C GLU A 99 -3.72 -7.16 1.73
N TYR A 100 -2.62 -7.72 1.21
CA TYR A 100 -2.68 -8.74 0.14
C TYR A 100 -3.52 -9.94 0.55
N LEU A 101 -3.27 -10.52 1.72
CA LEU A 101 -4.00 -11.68 2.22
C LEU A 101 -5.47 -11.35 2.48
N TRP A 102 -5.73 -10.16 3.03
CA TRP A 102 -7.09 -9.68 3.29
C TRP A 102 -7.88 -9.50 1.99
N LYS A 103 -7.27 -8.87 0.97
CA LYS A 103 -7.87 -8.69 -0.36
C LYS A 103 -8.25 -10.03 -1.01
N HIS A 104 -7.48 -11.09 -0.74
CA HIS A 104 -7.75 -12.44 -1.24
C HIS A 104 -8.60 -13.29 -0.29
N LYS A 105 -9.20 -12.68 0.76
CA LYS A 105 -10.04 -13.34 1.78
C LYS A 105 -9.32 -14.46 2.54
N ARG A 106 -8.01 -14.42 2.57
CA ARG A 106 -7.12 -15.38 3.25
C ARG A 106 -6.90 -14.97 4.71
N TYR A 107 -7.96 -14.71 5.44
CA TYR A 107 -7.92 -14.16 6.80
C TYR A 107 -7.19 -15.05 7.80
N ALA A 108 -7.27 -16.37 7.64
CA ALA A 108 -6.56 -17.32 8.50
C ALA A 108 -5.03 -17.28 8.32
N ASP A 109 -4.56 -16.78 7.17
CA ASP A 109 -3.14 -16.65 6.87
C ASP A 109 -2.53 -15.32 7.35
N ILE A 110 -3.37 -14.38 7.79
CA ILE A 110 -2.92 -13.12 8.37
C ILE A 110 -2.46 -13.38 9.80
N LYS A 111 -1.19 -13.71 9.94
CA LYS A 111 -0.53 -13.97 11.21
C LYS A 111 0.93 -13.57 11.14
N PHE A 112 1.43 -13.00 12.23
CA PHE A 112 2.80 -12.51 12.34
C PHE A 112 3.35 -12.84 13.73
N ASN A 113 4.65 -13.06 13.80
CA ASN A 113 5.30 -13.42 15.05
C ASN A 113 5.93 -12.17 15.71
N PHE A 114 5.75 -12.07 17.02
CA PHE A 114 6.59 -11.24 17.85
C PHE A 114 8.01 -11.82 17.94
N THR A 115 8.97 -11.03 18.36
CA THR A 115 10.35 -11.49 18.62
C THR A 115 10.43 -12.59 19.68
N SER A 116 9.45 -12.67 20.57
CA SER A 116 9.27 -13.75 21.55
C SER A 116 8.82 -15.09 20.95
N GLY A 117 8.51 -15.13 19.63
CA GLY A 117 7.90 -16.29 18.99
C GLY A 117 6.38 -16.39 19.12
N PHE A 118 5.75 -15.50 19.92
CA PHE A 118 4.29 -15.48 20.04
C PHE A 118 3.65 -15.07 18.71
N THR A 119 2.59 -15.79 18.29
CA THR A 119 1.88 -15.52 17.03
C THR A 119 0.66 -14.63 17.26
N ALA A 120 0.65 -13.47 16.62
CA ALA A 120 -0.51 -12.59 16.49
C ALA A 120 -1.35 -13.02 15.29
N GLU A 121 -2.59 -13.40 15.49
CA GLU A 121 -3.51 -13.90 14.48
C GLU A 121 -4.67 -12.92 14.26
N TYR A 122 -4.87 -12.46 13.04
CA TYR A 122 -5.99 -11.58 12.69
C TYR A 122 -7.34 -12.18 13.07
N LYS A 123 -7.52 -13.49 12.87
CA LYS A 123 -8.78 -14.17 13.21
C LYS A 123 -9.15 -14.03 14.69
N LYS A 124 -8.21 -14.26 15.58
CA LYS A 124 -8.43 -14.06 17.02
C LYS A 124 -8.75 -12.61 17.38
N TRP A 125 -8.02 -11.68 16.73
CA TRP A 125 -8.29 -10.26 16.91
C TRP A 125 -9.71 -9.88 16.44
N ALA A 126 -10.14 -10.38 15.30
CA ALA A 126 -11.48 -10.15 14.76
C ALA A 126 -12.60 -10.76 15.63
N GLU A 127 -12.30 -11.82 16.35
CA GLU A 127 -13.20 -12.44 17.34
C GLU A 127 -13.29 -11.65 18.67
N GLY A 128 -12.59 -10.51 18.78
CA GLY A 128 -12.62 -9.64 19.96
C GLY A 128 -11.47 -9.88 20.95
N ASN A 129 -10.55 -10.79 20.65
CA ASN A 129 -9.37 -10.98 21.50
C ASN A 129 -8.37 -9.83 21.29
N ARG A 130 -7.58 -9.53 22.32
CA ARG A 130 -6.51 -8.54 22.30
C ARG A 130 -5.23 -9.15 22.85
N ILE A 131 -4.10 -8.53 22.49
CA ILE A 131 -2.78 -8.98 22.94
C ILE A 131 -2.34 -8.09 24.09
N LYS A 132 -1.89 -8.72 25.16
CA LYS A 132 -1.24 -8.05 26.30
C LYS A 132 0.24 -8.41 26.29
N VAL A 133 1.08 -7.40 26.43
CA VAL A 133 2.53 -7.54 26.55
C VAL A 133 2.91 -7.09 27.95
N ASN A 134 3.55 -7.98 28.71
CA ASN A 134 4.16 -7.68 29.99
C ASN A 134 5.62 -8.14 29.91
N ASP A 135 6.54 -7.21 29.78
CA ASP A 135 7.96 -7.47 29.51
C ASP A 135 8.14 -8.43 28.32
N ASN A 136 8.66 -9.64 28.56
CA ASN A 136 8.85 -10.67 27.55
C ASN A 136 7.67 -11.63 27.42
N GLN A 137 6.62 -11.46 28.20
CA GLN A 137 5.43 -12.33 28.15
C GLN A 137 4.38 -11.69 27.26
N VAL A 138 3.98 -12.43 26.23
CA VAL A 138 2.92 -12.02 25.29
C VAL A 138 1.81 -13.05 25.35
N GLN A 139 0.57 -12.59 25.55
CA GLN A 139 -0.58 -13.49 25.65
C GLN A 139 -1.84 -12.85 25.06
N TRP A 140 -2.74 -13.73 24.61
CA TRP A 140 -4.09 -13.32 24.26
C TRP A 140 -4.95 -13.14 25.54
N TYR A 141 -5.84 -12.16 25.50
CA TYR A 141 -6.91 -12.03 26.46
C TYR A 141 -8.22 -11.64 25.77
N ALA A 142 -9.34 -12.11 26.28
CA ALA A 142 -10.64 -11.69 25.79
C ALA A 142 -10.88 -10.23 26.25
N SER A 143 -10.94 -9.31 25.28
CA SER A 143 -11.43 -7.96 25.54
C SER A 143 -12.95 -8.06 25.49
N GLY A 144 -13.63 -7.84 26.62
CA GLY A 144 -15.09 -7.78 26.61
C GLY A 144 -15.56 -6.93 25.44
N LYS A 145 -16.65 -7.35 24.79
CA LYS A 145 -17.26 -6.55 23.72
C LYS A 145 -17.61 -5.19 24.31
N GLY A 146 -16.85 -4.16 23.89
CA GLY A 146 -17.28 -2.78 24.07
C GLY A 146 -18.35 -2.45 23.04
#